data_f0e52188f43ce939354f5f6be09db07b
#
_entry.id   f0e52188f43ce939354f5f6be09db07b
#
_cell.length_a   1.000
_cell.length_b   1.000
_cell.length_c   1.000
_cell.angle_alpha   90.00
_cell.angle_beta   90.00
_cell.angle_gamma   90.00
#
_symmetry.space_group_name_H-M   'P 1'
#
loop_
_entity.id
_entity.type
_entity.pdbx_description
1 polymer ?
#
loop_
_entity_poly.entity_id
_entity_poly.type
_entity_poly.pdbx_seq_one_letter_code
_entity_poly.pdbx_strand_id
1 'polypeptide(L)'
;VGLAVKAGSFLISYIVSIKNPVASKDLYNDTGLSAYRQLNFWNYSVIVWYKILLYATQAYVALLLTRLLSRLNITRPFHADVATLLQRISFFILVVWGIAMVHNIHIAIVDKLYGITSDYIPGDFLFIAGIVYVFAQMFKRGVEIQSENELTV
;
A
#
# COMPACT_ATOMS: atom_id res chain seq x y z
N VAL A 1 2.22 -6.04 11.52
CA VAL A 1 3.40 -5.56 12.27
C VAL A 1 4.57 -5.32 11.34
N GLY A 2 5.04 -6.30 10.54
CA GLY A 2 6.24 -6.17 9.68
C GLY A 2 6.23 -4.98 8.71
N LEU A 3 5.09 -4.67 8.07
CA LEU A 3 4.97 -3.54 7.14
C LEU A 3 5.08 -2.17 7.86
N ALA A 4 4.52 -2.05 9.06
CA ALA A 4 4.65 -0.84 9.87
C ALA A 4 6.10 -0.65 10.34
N VAL A 5 6.78 -1.74 10.72
CA VAL A 5 8.21 -1.72 11.06
C VAL A 5 9.05 -1.29 9.85
N LYS A 6 8.76 -1.80 8.64
CA LYS A 6 9.44 -1.35 7.41
C LYS A 6 9.23 0.13 7.15
N ALA A 7 8.00 0.63 7.24
CA ALA A 7 7.74 2.07 7.08
C ALA A 7 8.53 2.92 8.09
N GLY A 8 8.54 2.50 9.36
CA GLY A 8 9.31 3.15 10.42
C GLY A 8 10.83 3.10 10.19
N SER A 9 11.38 1.97 9.74
CA SER A 9 12.80 1.84 9.44
C SER A 9 13.23 2.76 8.30
N PHE A 10 12.42 2.87 7.23
CA PHE A 10 12.68 3.82 6.14
C PHE A 10 12.67 5.28 6.64
N LEU A 11 11.73 5.63 7.52
CA LEU A 11 11.64 6.96 8.09
C LEU A 11 12.89 7.30 8.95
N ILE A 12 13.29 6.38 9.83
CA ILE A 12 14.48 6.55 10.67
C ILE A 12 15.74 6.65 9.79
N SER A 13 15.88 5.75 8.82
CA SER A 13 17.01 5.76 7.88
C SER A 13 17.08 7.07 7.09
N TYR A 14 15.93 7.62 6.68
CA TYR A 14 15.87 8.92 6.02
C TYR A 14 16.37 10.05 6.93
N ILE A 15 15.90 10.11 8.18
CA ILE A 15 16.33 11.12 9.16
C ILE A 15 17.85 11.04 9.40
N VAL A 16 18.38 9.81 9.56
CA VAL A 16 19.83 9.60 9.73
C VAL A 16 20.59 10.05 8.49
N SER A 17 20.11 9.74 7.29
CA SER A 17 20.76 10.11 6.02
C SER A 17 20.82 11.62 5.77
N ILE A 18 19.90 12.40 6.35
CA ILE A 18 19.96 13.88 6.30
C ILE A 18 21.18 14.39 7.04
N LYS A 19 21.43 13.85 8.23
CA LYS A 19 22.55 14.26 9.11
C LYS A 19 23.90 13.66 8.69
N ASN A 20 23.90 12.41 8.20
CA ASN A 20 25.09 11.70 7.79
C ASN A 20 24.91 10.99 6.44
N PRO A 21 25.31 11.64 5.32
CA PRO A 21 25.18 11.07 3.98
C PRO A 21 25.91 9.74 3.77
N VAL A 22 27.02 9.52 4.48
CA VAL A 22 27.83 8.30 4.36
C VAL A 22 27.09 7.10 4.97
N ALA A 23 26.35 7.30 6.06
CA ALA A 23 25.53 6.27 6.68
C ALA A 23 24.40 5.75 5.75
N SER A 24 24.02 6.50 4.72
CA SER A 24 23.00 6.06 3.77
C SER A 24 23.39 4.82 2.96
N LYS A 25 24.68 4.47 2.88
CA LYS A 25 25.15 3.29 2.16
C LYS A 25 24.71 1.99 2.83
N ASP A 26 24.65 1.97 4.16
CA ASP A 26 24.42 0.76 4.96
C ASP A 26 22.97 0.64 5.47
N LEU A 27 22.20 1.75 5.42
CA LEU A 27 20.89 1.83 6.08
C LEU A 27 19.74 1.14 5.31
N TYR A 28 19.88 0.92 4.00
CA TYR A 28 18.78 0.48 3.14
C TYR A 28 18.93 -0.94 2.58
N ASN A 29 19.80 -1.77 3.15
CA ASN A 29 19.98 -3.18 2.76
C ASN A 29 19.98 -3.38 1.23
N ASP A 30 20.95 -2.82 0.53
CA ASP A 30 21.16 -2.93 -0.93
C ASP A 30 19.99 -2.47 -1.84
N THR A 31 19.09 -1.64 -1.35
CA THR A 31 17.97 -1.15 -2.17
C THR A 31 18.37 -0.11 -3.23
N GLY A 32 19.66 0.14 -3.44
CA GLY A 32 20.18 1.10 -4.41
C GLY A 32 19.92 2.59 -4.07
N LEU A 33 19.27 2.88 -2.95
CA LEU A 33 18.88 4.25 -2.57
C LEU A 33 20.08 5.16 -2.30
N SER A 34 21.24 4.60 -1.94
CA SER A 34 22.49 5.35 -1.79
C SER A 34 22.96 6.00 -3.10
N ALA A 35 22.74 5.37 -4.25
CA ALA A 35 23.07 5.94 -5.56
C ALA A 35 22.25 7.20 -5.84
N TYR A 36 20.94 7.16 -5.59
CA TYR A 36 20.08 8.35 -5.72
C TYR A 36 20.48 9.47 -4.78
N ARG A 37 20.91 9.16 -3.55
CA ARG A 37 21.37 10.15 -2.57
C ARG A 37 22.62 10.89 -3.05
N GLN A 38 23.53 10.18 -3.72
CA GLN A 38 24.76 10.78 -4.27
C GLN A 38 24.49 11.68 -5.48
N LEU A 39 23.48 11.36 -6.28
CA LEU A 39 23.13 12.12 -7.48
C LEU A 39 22.37 13.40 -7.13
N ASN A 40 21.27 13.29 -6.40
CA ASN A 40 20.40 14.42 -6.07
C ASN A 40 19.57 14.13 -4.82
N PHE A 41 19.75 14.95 -3.78
CA PHE A 41 19.02 14.83 -2.53
C PHE A 41 17.50 14.90 -2.71
N TRP A 42 17.02 15.72 -3.65
CA TRP A 42 15.59 15.89 -3.89
C TRP A 42 14.95 14.62 -4.46
N ASN A 43 15.53 14.05 -5.51
CA ASN A 43 15.06 12.79 -6.09
C ASN A 43 15.10 11.64 -5.08
N TYR A 44 16.18 11.52 -4.32
CA TYR A 44 16.30 10.58 -3.22
C TYR A 44 15.17 10.74 -2.21
N SER A 45 14.90 11.95 -1.74
CA SER A 45 13.86 12.23 -0.74
C SER A 45 12.48 11.81 -1.26
N VAL A 46 12.15 12.17 -2.48
CA VAL A 46 10.87 11.81 -3.11
C VAL A 46 10.70 10.29 -3.21
N ILE A 47 11.75 9.56 -3.63
CA ILE A 47 11.73 8.09 -3.72
C ILE A 47 11.52 7.45 -2.35
N VAL A 48 12.22 7.93 -1.32
CA VAL A 48 12.07 7.41 0.05
C VAL A 48 10.66 7.67 0.58
N TRP A 49 10.08 8.85 0.34
CA TRP A 49 8.71 9.15 0.74
C TRP A 49 7.68 8.27 0.06
N TYR A 50 7.84 7.94 -1.23
CA TYR A 50 6.96 6.97 -1.89
C TYR A 50 7.03 5.59 -1.21
N LYS A 51 8.22 5.11 -0.86
CA LYS A 51 8.38 3.83 -0.15
C LYS A 51 7.73 3.86 1.24
N ILE A 52 7.90 4.94 1.99
CA ILE A 52 7.25 5.11 3.30
C ILE A 52 5.72 5.08 3.16
N LEU A 53 5.15 5.87 2.23
CA LEU A 53 3.72 5.90 1.96
C LEU A 53 3.18 4.54 1.51
N LEU A 54 3.92 3.83 0.65
CA LEU A 54 3.55 2.50 0.19
C LEU A 54 3.43 1.52 1.36
N TYR A 55 4.47 1.40 2.18
CA TYR A 55 4.46 0.48 3.32
C TYR A 55 3.44 0.88 4.39
N ALA A 56 3.25 2.17 4.64
CA ALA A 56 2.24 2.67 5.58
C ALA A 56 0.81 2.33 5.10
N THR A 57 0.52 2.54 3.81
CA THR A 57 -0.79 2.20 3.23
C THR A 57 -1.03 0.70 3.23
N GLN A 58 -0.02 -0.12 2.90
CA GLN A 58 -0.11 -1.58 2.99
C GLN A 58 -0.33 -2.04 4.44
N ALA A 59 0.33 -1.43 5.42
CA ALA A 59 0.10 -1.73 6.84
C ALA A 59 -1.34 -1.40 7.26
N TYR A 60 -1.89 -0.31 6.75
CA TYR A 60 -3.29 0.05 6.99
C TYR A 60 -4.26 -0.94 6.36
N VAL A 61 -4.02 -1.40 5.12
CA VAL A 61 -4.80 -2.47 4.48
C VAL A 61 -4.76 -3.75 5.32
N ALA A 62 -3.60 -4.15 5.82
CA ALA A 62 -3.47 -5.31 6.69
C ALA A 62 -4.29 -5.17 7.99
N LEU A 63 -4.33 -3.96 8.56
CA LEU A 63 -5.16 -3.67 9.73
C LEU A 63 -6.66 -3.75 9.40
N LEU A 64 -7.09 -3.25 8.24
CA LEU A 64 -8.48 -3.39 7.79
C LEU A 64 -8.87 -4.86 7.56
N LEU A 65 -7.97 -5.68 7.01
CA LEU A 65 -8.17 -7.13 6.86
C LEU A 65 -8.34 -7.83 8.22
N THR A 66 -7.53 -7.48 9.21
CA THR A 66 -7.68 -8.01 10.58
C THR A 66 -9.03 -7.64 11.18
N ARG A 67 -9.47 -6.39 10.97
CA ARG A 67 -10.80 -5.92 11.41
C ARG A 67 -11.94 -6.64 10.69
N LEU A 68 -11.78 -6.89 9.39
CA LEU A 68 -12.74 -7.65 8.60
C LEU A 68 -12.91 -9.06 9.18
N LEU A 69 -11.80 -9.77 9.37
CA LEU A 69 -11.81 -11.13 9.92
C LEU A 69 -12.45 -11.19 11.32
N SER A 70 -12.23 -10.20 12.17
CA SER A 70 -12.83 -10.14 13.51
C SER A 70 -14.34 -9.87 13.50
N ARG A 71 -14.89 -9.34 12.40
CA ARG A 71 -16.33 -9.05 12.25
C ARG A 71 -17.11 -10.07 11.44
N LEU A 72 -16.42 -11.02 10.79
CA LEU A 72 -17.08 -12.11 10.07
C LEU A 72 -17.80 -13.03 11.05
N ASN A 73 -19.12 -13.10 10.92
CA ASN A 73 -19.95 -14.08 11.64
C ASN A 73 -20.42 -15.16 10.65
N ILE A 74 -20.08 -16.42 10.93
CA ILE A 74 -20.40 -17.55 10.04
C ILE A 74 -21.91 -17.79 9.93
N THR A 75 -22.67 -17.47 11.00
CA THR A 75 -24.13 -17.68 11.01
C THR A 75 -24.92 -16.61 10.25
N ARG A 76 -24.37 -15.38 10.17
CA ARG A 76 -24.93 -14.27 9.40
C ARG A 76 -23.79 -13.55 8.68
N PRO A 77 -23.37 -14.04 7.51
CA PRO A 77 -22.18 -13.48 6.83
C PRO A 77 -22.43 -12.11 6.19
N PHE A 78 -23.67 -11.82 5.79
CA PHE A 78 -24.00 -10.57 5.09
C PHE A 78 -24.37 -9.45 6.08
N HIS A 79 -23.35 -8.68 6.48
CA HIS A 79 -23.51 -7.49 7.30
C HIS A 79 -23.05 -6.25 6.54
N ALA A 80 -23.75 -5.13 6.69
CA ALA A 80 -23.41 -3.84 6.07
C ALA A 80 -21.98 -3.40 6.43
N ASP A 81 -21.54 -3.66 7.67
CA ASP A 81 -20.19 -3.38 8.13
C ASP A 81 -19.10 -4.13 7.35
N VAL A 82 -19.36 -5.40 7.02
CA VAL A 82 -18.44 -6.25 6.24
C VAL A 82 -18.33 -5.73 4.81
N ALA A 83 -19.47 -5.39 4.17
CA ALA A 83 -19.48 -4.81 2.84
C ALA A 83 -18.71 -3.47 2.81
N THR A 84 -18.91 -2.61 3.80
CA THR A 84 -18.20 -1.33 3.93
C THR A 84 -16.69 -1.51 4.14
N LEU A 85 -16.28 -2.48 4.95
CA LEU A 85 -14.86 -2.79 5.16
C LEU A 85 -14.21 -3.30 3.86
N LEU A 86 -14.87 -4.18 3.12
CA LEU A 86 -14.39 -4.66 1.83
C LEU A 86 -14.21 -3.52 0.81
N GLN A 87 -15.18 -2.59 0.74
CA GLN A 87 -15.05 -1.40 -0.11
C GLN A 87 -13.84 -0.54 0.28
N ARG A 88 -13.63 -0.32 1.57
CA ARG A 88 -12.45 0.43 2.07
C ARG A 88 -11.14 -0.28 1.74
N ILE A 89 -11.09 -1.61 1.91
CA ILE A 89 -9.91 -2.41 1.57
C ILE A 89 -9.60 -2.27 0.08
N SER A 90 -10.59 -2.47 -0.80
CA SER A 90 -10.43 -2.30 -2.24
C SER A 90 -9.90 -0.90 -2.60
N PHE A 91 -10.48 0.15 -2.01
CA PHE A 91 -10.04 1.53 -2.23
C PHE A 91 -8.57 1.74 -1.83
N PHE A 92 -8.15 1.25 -0.64
CA PHE A 92 -6.77 1.42 -0.20
C PHE A 92 -5.78 0.57 -0.98
N ILE A 93 -6.18 -0.60 -1.50
CA ILE A 93 -5.34 -1.37 -2.44
C ILE A 93 -5.17 -0.59 -3.76
N LEU A 94 -6.21 0.08 -4.25
CA LEU A 94 -6.12 0.97 -5.41
C LEU A 94 -5.18 2.16 -5.15
N VAL A 95 -5.21 2.73 -3.94
CA VAL A 95 -4.25 3.77 -3.52
C VAL A 95 -2.81 3.24 -3.53
N VAL A 96 -2.57 2.01 -3.03
CA VAL A 96 -1.25 1.34 -3.12
C VAL A 96 -0.79 1.25 -4.57
N TRP A 97 -1.68 0.81 -5.48
CA TRP A 97 -1.38 0.76 -6.92
C TRP A 97 -1.03 2.15 -7.48
N GLY A 98 -1.80 3.18 -7.13
CA GLY A 98 -1.56 4.56 -7.57
C GLY A 98 -0.18 5.08 -7.12
N ILE A 99 0.18 4.84 -5.85
CA ILE A 99 1.50 5.20 -5.32
C ILE A 99 2.60 4.45 -6.09
N ALA A 100 2.43 3.14 -6.34
CA ALA A 100 3.39 2.34 -7.09
C ALA A 100 3.57 2.85 -8.53
N MET A 101 2.48 3.21 -9.22
CA MET A 101 2.53 3.77 -10.58
C MET A 101 3.31 5.10 -10.62
N VAL A 102 2.99 6.04 -9.72
CA VAL A 102 3.68 7.34 -9.66
C VAL A 102 5.17 7.15 -9.32
N HIS A 103 5.48 6.25 -8.39
CA HIS A 103 6.86 5.88 -8.06
C HIS A 103 7.60 5.31 -9.27
N ASN A 104 6.99 4.35 -9.99
CA ASN A 104 7.61 3.71 -11.16
C ASN A 104 7.85 4.71 -12.31
N ILE A 105 6.90 5.63 -12.55
CA ILE A 105 7.07 6.70 -13.55
C ILE A 105 8.24 7.60 -13.16
N HIS A 106 8.33 8.01 -11.89
CA HIS A 106 9.41 8.86 -11.41
C HIS A 106 10.77 8.15 -11.56
N ILE A 107 10.87 6.90 -11.12
CA ILE A 107 12.09 6.09 -11.26
C ILE A 107 12.48 5.95 -12.73
N ALA A 108 11.54 5.64 -13.65
CA ALA A 108 11.84 5.51 -15.07
C ALA A 108 12.45 6.79 -15.67
N ILE A 109 11.99 7.95 -15.23
CA ILE A 109 12.54 9.25 -15.65
C ILE A 109 13.96 9.43 -15.11
N VAL A 110 14.16 9.15 -13.83
CA VAL A 110 15.47 9.32 -13.17
C VAL A 110 16.49 8.33 -13.73
N ASP A 111 16.11 7.07 -13.92
CA ASP A 111 16.98 6.04 -14.48
C ASP A 111 17.43 6.40 -15.92
N LYS A 112 16.49 6.91 -16.73
CA LYS A 112 16.80 7.37 -18.09
C LYS A 112 17.77 8.55 -18.10
N LEU A 113 17.66 9.47 -17.15
CA LEU A 113 18.52 10.66 -17.07
C LEU A 113 19.91 10.34 -16.52
N TYR A 114 20.02 9.41 -15.58
CA TYR A 114 21.25 9.17 -14.82
C TYR A 114 21.86 7.78 -15.04
N GLY A 115 21.21 6.88 -15.82
CA GLY A 115 21.71 5.55 -16.14
C GLY A 115 21.74 4.58 -14.95
N ILE A 116 20.83 4.75 -13.98
CA ILE A 116 20.69 3.88 -12.82
C ILE A 116 19.67 2.79 -13.14
N THR A 117 19.91 1.58 -12.66
CA THR A 117 18.94 0.47 -12.73
C THR A 117 18.31 0.27 -11.36
N SER A 118 16.98 0.36 -11.30
CA SER A 118 16.22 0.25 -10.04
C SER A 118 15.14 -0.82 -10.13
N ASP A 119 14.75 -1.33 -8.95
CA ASP A 119 13.63 -2.26 -8.84
C ASP A 119 12.29 -1.52 -8.94
N TYR A 120 11.49 -1.90 -9.93
CA TYR A 120 10.12 -1.44 -10.09
C TYR A 120 9.17 -2.15 -9.11
N ILE A 121 8.17 -1.43 -8.65
CA ILE A 121 7.12 -2.00 -7.81
C ILE A 121 6.12 -2.73 -8.71
N PRO A 122 5.78 -4.01 -8.43
CA PRO A 122 4.81 -4.76 -9.22
C PRO A 122 3.45 -4.05 -9.34
N GLY A 123 2.81 -4.16 -10.51
CA GLY A 123 1.53 -3.52 -10.81
C GLY A 123 0.29 -4.34 -10.42
N ASP A 124 0.45 -5.53 -9.86
CA ASP A 124 -0.60 -6.53 -9.60
C ASP A 124 -1.68 -6.05 -8.61
N PHE A 125 -1.39 -5.00 -7.86
CA PHE A 125 -2.33 -4.37 -6.92
C PHE A 125 -3.63 -3.91 -7.57
N LEU A 126 -3.62 -3.51 -8.85
CA LEU A 126 -4.84 -3.14 -9.58
C LEU A 126 -5.81 -4.31 -9.71
N PHE A 127 -5.28 -5.47 -10.10
CA PHE A 127 -6.09 -6.69 -10.24
C PHE A 127 -6.68 -7.14 -8.89
N ILE A 128 -5.87 -7.13 -7.83
CA ILE A 128 -6.31 -7.46 -6.47
C ILE A 128 -7.39 -6.48 -6.00
N ALA A 129 -7.23 -5.18 -6.23
CA ALA A 129 -8.23 -4.17 -5.91
C ALA A 129 -9.57 -4.46 -6.61
N GLY A 130 -9.53 -4.83 -7.91
CA GLY A 130 -10.71 -5.20 -8.69
C GLY A 130 -11.44 -6.41 -8.11
N ILE A 131 -10.72 -7.47 -7.79
CA ILE A 131 -11.30 -8.67 -7.17
C ILE A 131 -11.98 -8.32 -5.83
N VAL A 132 -11.30 -7.61 -4.94
CA VAL A 132 -11.86 -7.22 -3.63
C VAL A 132 -13.06 -6.31 -3.80
N TYR A 133 -13.06 -5.43 -4.82
CA TYR A 133 -14.22 -4.59 -5.14
C TYR A 133 -15.44 -5.43 -5.56
N VAL A 134 -15.26 -6.43 -6.41
CA VAL A 134 -16.33 -7.33 -6.83
C VAL A 134 -16.93 -8.06 -5.61
N PHE A 135 -16.08 -8.58 -4.73
CA PHE A 135 -16.54 -9.17 -3.47
C PHE A 135 -17.34 -8.18 -2.62
N ALA A 136 -16.89 -6.94 -2.51
CA ALA A 136 -17.60 -5.90 -1.77
C ALA A 136 -19.01 -5.66 -2.34
N GLN A 137 -19.18 -5.64 -3.67
CA GLN A 137 -20.47 -5.50 -4.31
C GLN A 137 -21.38 -6.73 -4.07
N MET A 138 -20.81 -7.93 -4.13
CA MET A 138 -21.55 -9.16 -3.81
C MET A 138 -22.08 -9.15 -2.39
N PHE A 139 -21.25 -8.77 -1.41
CA PHE A 139 -21.68 -8.66 -0.01
C PHE A 139 -22.76 -7.58 0.17
N LYS A 140 -22.62 -6.43 -0.48
CA LYS A 140 -23.64 -5.37 -0.45
C LYS A 140 -25.00 -5.89 -0.97
N ARG A 141 -25.00 -6.57 -2.10
CA ARG A 141 -26.21 -7.21 -2.65
C ARG A 141 -26.79 -8.26 -1.72
N GLY A 142 -25.95 -9.07 -1.09
CA GLY A 142 -26.39 -10.07 -0.09
C GLY A 142 -27.10 -9.41 1.10
N VAL A 143 -26.61 -8.27 1.59
CA VAL A 143 -27.25 -7.50 2.65
C VAL A 143 -28.62 -6.98 2.21
N GLU A 144 -28.74 -6.44 0.99
CA GLU A 144 -30.00 -5.94 0.42
C GLU A 144 -31.05 -7.06 0.35
N ILE A 145 -30.70 -8.22 -0.21
CA ILE A 145 -31.61 -9.38 -0.32
C ILE A 145 -32.03 -9.89 1.06
N GLN A 146 -31.10 -9.96 2.02
CA GLN A 146 -31.43 -10.42 3.36
C GLN A 146 -32.41 -9.46 4.03
N SER A 147 -32.23 -8.14 3.91
CA SER A 147 -33.14 -7.14 4.49
C SER A 147 -34.54 -7.17 3.84
N GLU A 148 -34.64 -7.41 2.53
CA GLU A 148 -35.92 -7.57 1.83
C GLU A 148 -36.68 -8.82 2.32
N ASN A 149 -36.00 -9.94 2.53
CA ASN A 149 -36.60 -11.15 3.06
C ASN A 149 -37.09 -11.01 4.50
N GLU A 150 -36.39 -10.26 5.35
CA GLU A 150 -36.81 -10.01 6.74
C GLU A 150 -38.06 -9.09 6.82
N LEU A 151 -38.36 -8.32 5.78
CA LEU A 151 -39.56 -7.47 5.70
C LEU A 151 -40.81 -8.19 5.16
N THR A 152 -40.63 -9.38 4.58
CA THR A 152 -41.72 -10.15 3.94
C THR A 152 -42.27 -11.28 4.82
N VAL A 153 -41.79 -11.44 6.04
CA VAL A 153 -42.27 -12.38 7.06
C VAL A 153 -43.00 -11.62 8.18
#